data_50f90dc561ab1b5c06060e4818c99ece
#
_entry.id   50f90dc561ab1b5c06060e4818c99ece
#
_cell.length_a   1.000
_cell.length_b   1.000
_cell.length_c   1.000
_cell.angle_alpha   90.00
_cell.angle_beta   90.00
_cell.angle_gamma   90.00
#
_symmetry.space_group_name_H-M   'P 1'
#
loop_
_entity.id
_entity.type
_entity.pdbx_description
1 polymer ?
#
loop_
_entity_poly.entity_id
_entity_poly.type
_entity_poly.pdbx_seq_one_letter_code
_entity_poly.pdbx_strand_id
1 'polypeptide(L)'
;VPGASKELLERAGLHADRLSVNVELPTQPDLDRLAPDKQLVTIEQSMRHIRARREQAVAERKESEKAPAFVPAGQTTQIIVGATATADAAYLATASRLYEGHGLRRVYYSAYSPIPSPDARLPVKAPPLVREHRLYQADWLMRHYGFSADELTTPADPNLPLDLDPKLAWALRHRERFPVDVNLGPREALLRVPGLGVRTVDRLLSIRRQRALRLADLARLGVPLGKAKPFVVTADHNPDALRIDRADLRARVAPEPRQLELFGPERAG
;
A
#
# COMPACT_ATOMS: atom_id res chain seq x y z
N VAL A 1 -10.93 -7.27 18.57
CA VAL A 1 -10.29 -6.78 19.81
C VAL A 1 -9.28 -7.85 20.25
N PRO A 2 -7.99 -7.52 20.38
CA PRO A 2 -7.01 -8.44 20.94
C PRO A 2 -7.43 -8.91 22.34
N GLY A 3 -7.30 -10.21 22.61
CA GLY A 3 -7.71 -10.80 23.90
C GLY A 3 -9.20 -11.19 24.02
N ALA A 4 -10.00 -10.97 22.96
CA ALA A 4 -11.36 -11.49 22.97
C ALA A 4 -11.37 -13.01 22.91
N SER A 5 -12.25 -13.67 23.71
CA SER A 5 -12.43 -15.11 23.64
C SER A 5 -12.98 -15.56 22.29
N LYS A 6 -12.80 -16.86 21.97
CA LYS A 6 -13.36 -17.42 20.73
C LYS A 6 -14.87 -17.25 20.64
N GLU A 7 -15.58 -17.45 21.76
CA GLU A 7 -17.03 -17.30 21.86
C GLU A 7 -17.48 -15.87 21.55
N LEU A 8 -16.72 -14.87 22.04
CA LEU A 8 -17.02 -13.48 21.73
C LEU A 8 -16.76 -13.16 20.26
N LEU A 9 -15.70 -13.70 19.66
CA LEU A 9 -15.42 -13.53 18.23
C LEU A 9 -16.51 -14.19 17.37
N GLU A 10 -16.99 -15.38 17.74
CA GLU A 10 -18.11 -16.08 17.09
C GLU A 10 -19.38 -15.23 17.12
N ARG A 11 -19.77 -14.78 18.31
CA ARG A 11 -20.96 -13.93 18.46
C ARG A 11 -20.85 -12.62 17.69
N ALA A 12 -19.71 -11.93 17.81
CA ALA A 12 -19.49 -10.67 17.10
C ALA A 12 -19.52 -10.87 15.57
N GLY A 13 -18.94 -11.96 15.07
CA GLY A 13 -18.87 -12.25 13.63
C GLY A 13 -20.22 -12.56 12.98
N LEU A 14 -21.21 -13.01 13.74
CA LEU A 14 -22.57 -13.22 13.25
C LEU A 14 -23.34 -11.89 13.04
N HIS A 15 -22.95 -10.82 13.73
CA HIS A 15 -23.66 -9.54 13.72
C HIS A 15 -22.87 -8.41 13.03
N ALA A 16 -21.59 -8.64 12.73
CA ALA A 16 -20.73 -7.64 12.11
C ALA A 16 -20.41 -8.01 10.65
N ASP A 17 -20.43 -7.04 9.76
CA ASP A 17 -19.94 -7.23 8.40
C ASP A 17 -18.44 -7.51 8.36
N ARG A 18 -17.69 -6.94 9.30
CA ARG A 18 -16.24 -7.02 9.35
C ARG A 18 -15.72 -6.93 10.79
N LEU A 19 -14.72 -7.75 11.12
CA LEU A 19 -13.99 -7.64 12.38
C LEU A 19 -12.60 -7.03 12.18
N SER A 20 -12.16 -6.26 13.17
CA SER A 20 -10.77 -5.77 13.24
C SER A 20 -10.09 -6.35 14.46
N VAL A 21 -8.95 -7.03 14.23
CA VAL A 21 -8.05 -7.46 15.29
C VAL A 21 -6.75 -6.68 15.09
N ASN A 22 -6.53 -5.67 15.93
CA ASN A 22 -5.42 -4.73 15.73
C ASN A 22 -4.10 -5.32 16.22
N VAL A 23 -3.09 -5.34 15.36
CA VAL A 23 -1.71 -5.71 15.76
C VAL A 23 -1.01 -4.56 16.48
N GLU A 24 -1.48 -3.32 16.31
CA GLU A 24 -0.97 -2.08 16.90
C GLU A 24 0.44 -1.71 16.44
N LEU A 25 1.40 -2.62 16.53
CA LEU A 25 2.81 -2.38 16.18
C LEU A 25 3.33 -3.49 15.23
N PRO A 26 4.29 -3.17 14.34
CA PRO A 26 4.67 -4.09 13.26
C PRO A 26 5.47 -5.32 13.74
N THR A 27 6.17 -5.22 14.88
CA THR A 27 7.06 -6.28 15.36
C THR A 27 6.79 -6.66 16.80
N GLN A 28 7.18 -7.89 17.20
CA GLN A 28 7.07 -8.33 18.59
C GLN A 28 7.93 -7.48 19.54
N PRO A 29 9.19 -7.14 19.22
CA PRO A 29 9.99 -6.23 20.06
C PRO A 29 9.34 -4.86 20.29
N ASP A 30 8.62 -4.33 19.30
CA ASP A 30 7.87 -3.08 19.47
C ASP A 30 6.72 -3.26 20.47
N LEU A 31 5.99 -4.39 20.39
CA LEU A 31 4.94 -4.73 21.34
C LEU A 31 5.50 -4.93 22.75
N ASP A 32 6.56 -5.68 22.90
CA ASP A 32 7.19 -5.91 24.21
C ASP A 32 7.60 -4.60 24.88
N ARG A 33 8.01 -3.61 24.07
CA ARG A 33 8.39 -2.30 24.54
C ARG A 33 7.21 -1.42 24.95
N LEU A 34 6.14 -1.36 24.13
CA LEU A 34 5.06 -0.36 24.28
C LEU A 34 3.71 -0.95 24.70
N ALA A 35 3.50 -2.24 24.50
CA ALA A 35 2.25 -2.95 24.81
C ALA A 35 2.53 -4.38 25.25
N PRO A 36 3.26 -4.61 26.36
CA PRO A 36 3.80 -5.92 26.77
C PRO A 36 2.72 -6.98 27.01
N ASP A 37 1.48 -6.57 27.26
CA ASP A 37 0.36 -7.49 27.42
C ASP A 37 -0.14 -8.08 26.09
N LYS A 38 0.40 -7.63 24.96
CA LYS A 38 0.02 -8.07 23.62
C LYS A 38 1.11 -8.92 22.98
N GLN A 39 0.70 -10.04 22.39
CA GLN A 39 1.58 -10.96 21.67
C GLN A 39 1.09 -11.14 20.25
N LEU A 40 1.96 -10.93 19.25
CA LEU A 40 1.60 -11.11 17.83
C LEU A 40 1.02 -12.52 17.58
N VAL A 41 1.60 -13.55 18.21
CA VAL A 41 1.12 -14.93 18.05
C VAL A 41 -0.34 -15.08 18.49
N THR A 42 -0.74 -14.47 19.59
CA THR A 42 -2.13 -14.51 20.10
C THR A 42 -3.08 -13.72 19.19
N ILE A 43 -2.64 -12.57 18.71
CA ILE A 43 -3.38 -11.74 17.75
C ILE A 43 -3.64 -12.53 16.46
N GLU A 44 -2.60 -13.16 15.91
CA GLU A 44 -2.69 -13.97 14.70
C GLU A 44 -3.49 -15.26 14.89
N GLN A 45 -3.51 -15.85 16.09
CA GLN A 45 -4.41 -16.97 16.42
C GLN A 45 -5.89 -16.54 16.29
N SER A 46 -6.23 -15.35 16.79
CA SER A 46 -7.59 -14.78 16.62
C SER A 46 -7.93 -14.54 15.15
N MET A 47 -6.97 -14.01 14.36
CA MET A 47 -7.15 -13.81 12.92
C MET A 47 -7.34 -15.14 12.16
N ARG A 48 -6.60 -16.18 12.52
CA ARG A 48 -6.76 -17.53 11.93
C ARG A 48 -8.14 -18.10 12.25
N HIS A 49 -8.60 -17.95 13.48
CA HIS A 49 -9.93 -18.40 13.89
C HIS A 49 -11.02 -17.71 13.07
N ILE A 50 -10.98 -16.38 12.95
CA ILE A 50 -11.94 -15.60 12.15
C ILE A 50 -11.91 -16.06 10.68
N ARG A 51 -10.73 -16.28 10.10
CA ARG A 51 -10.57 -16.77 8.73
C ARG A 51 -11.23 -18.14 8.55
N ALA A 52 -10.89 -19.10 9.39
CA ALA A 52 -11.41 -20.46 9.31
C ALA A 52 -12.95 -20.49 9.45
N ARG A 53 -13.49 -19.76 10.41
CA ARG A 53 -14.95 -19.68 10.61
C ARG A 53 -15.66 -18.99 9.43
N ARG A 54 -15.05 -17.96 8.86
CA ARG A 54 -15.58 -17.31 7.67
C ARG A 54 -15.58 -18.24 6.45
N GLU A 55 -14.50 -18.99 6.23
CA GLU A 55 -14.42 -19.97 5.14
C GLU A 55 -15.49 -21.06 5.30
N GLN A 56 -15.70 -21.54 6.52
CA GLN A 56 -16.77 -22.48 6.87
C GLN A 56 -18.15 -21.88 6.59
N ALA A 57 -18.44 -20.65 7.03
CA ALA A 57 -19.71 -19.99 6.78
C ALA A 57 -19.98 -19.78 5.28
N VAL A 58 -18.95 -19.50 4.48
CA VAL A 58 -19.08 -19.40 3.01
C VAL A 58 -19.43 -20.76 2.42
N ALA A 59 -18.87 -21.88 2.92
CA ALA A 59 -19.21 -23.23 2.48
C ALA A 59 -20.65 -23.59 2.88
N GLU A 60 -21.04 -23.37 4.14
CA GLU A 60 -22.40 -23.59 4.63
C GLU A 60 -23.47 -22.83 3.80
N ARG A 61 -23.18 -21.60 3.38
CA ARG A 61 -24.09 -20.80 2.55
C ARG A 61 -24.17 -21.28 1.09
N LYS A 62 -23.22 -22.05 0.60
CA LYS A 62 -23.35 -22.71 -0.72
C LYS A 62 -24.34 -23.87 -0.67
N GLU A 63 -24.46 -24.53 0.51
CA GLU A 63 -25.38 -25.65 0.71
C GLU A 63 -26.77 -25.18 1.10
N SER A 64 -26.87 -24.05 1.87
CA SER A 64 -28.12 -23.49 2.31
C SER A 64 -28.05 -21.96 2.37
N GLU A 65 -28.87 -21.27 1.59
CA GLU A 65 -28.99 -19.80 1.62
C GLU A 65 -29.43 -19.25 2.98
N LYS A 66 -30.09 -20.10 3.81
CA LYS A 66 -30.53 -19.75 5.16
C LYS A 66 -29.41 -19.79 6.21
N ALA A 67 -28.24 -20.37 5.88
CA ALA A 67 -27.11 -20.39 6.79
C ALA A 67 -26.64 -18.96 7.11
N PRO A 68 -26.32 -18.66 8.38
CA PRO A 68 -25.94 -17.30 8.77
C PRO A 68 -24.62 -16.88 8.11
N ALA A 69 -24.55 -15.61 7.71
CA ALA A 69 -23.28 -15.04 7.28
C ALA A 69 -22.38 -14.80 8.49
N PHE A 70 -21.08 -14.96 8.28
CA PHE A 70 -20.07 -14.64 9.29
C PHE A 70 -19.05 -13.68 8.66
N VAL A 71 -18.91 -12.47 9.19
CA VAL A 71 -18.06 -11.38 8.70
C VAL A 71 -17.93 -11.33 7.17
N PRO A 72 -18.99 -11.14 6.43
CA PRO A 72 -19.00 -11.26 4.96
C PRO A 72 -17.99 -10.33 4.29
N ALA A 73 -17.73 -9.16 4.85
CA ALA A 73 -16.69 -8.22 4.39
C ALA A 73 -15.27 -8.57 4.91
N GLY A 74 -15.12 -9.67 5.68
CA GLY A 74 -13.82 -10.19 6.12
C GLY A 74 -13.26 -9.51 7.35
N GLN A 75 -11.92 -9.53 7.47
CA GLN A 75 -11.22 -8.96 8.60
C GLN A 75 -10.17 -7.93 8.20
N THR A 76 -9.82 -7.07 9.14
CA THR A 76 -8.83 -5.99 8.98
C THR A 76 -7.96 -5.90 10.22
N THR A 77 -6.92 -5.10 10.13
CA THR A 77 -6.08 -4.71 11.27
C THR A 77 -5.68 -3.25 11.18
N GLN A 78 -5.14 -2.71 12.25
CA GLN A 78 -4.54 -1.38 12.32
C GLN A 78 -3.13 -1.48 12.88
N ILE A 79 -2.21 -0.68 12.33
CA ILE A 79 -0.82 -0.54 12.77
C ILE A 79 -0.51 0.94 12.97
N ILE A 80 0.07 1.28 14.11
CA ILE A 80 0.50 2.64 14.45
C ILE A 80 1.87 2.88 13.83
N VAL A 81 1.98 3.96 13.05
CA VAL A 81 3.20 4.33 12.33
C VAL A 81 3.99 5.34 13.14
N GLY A 82 5.27 5.07 13.36
CA GLY A 82 6.18 6.02 14.00
C GLY A 82 6.05 6.13 15.51
N ALA A 83 5.38 5.20 16.19
CA ALA A 83 5.46 5.07 17.65
C ALA A 83 6.81 4.49 18.11
N THR A 84 7.53 3.86 17.19
CA THR A 84 8.89 3.32 17.37
C THR A 84 9.78 3.73 16.21
N ALA A 85 11.10 3.46 16.32
CA ALA A 85 12.07 3.72 15.25
C ALA A 85 12.02 2.65 14.12
N THR A 86 11.07 1.74 14.15
CA THR A 86 10.94 0.64 13.20
C THR A 86 10.77 1.16 11.77
N ALA A 87 11.55 0.58 10.85
CA ALA A 87 11.59 0.96 9.45
C ALA A 87 10.34 0.50 8.67
N ASP A 88 10.04 1.17 7.54
CA ASP A 88 8.86 0.88 6.72
C ASP A 88 8.87 -0.56 6.16
N ALA A 89 10.04 -1.13 5.92
CA ALA A 89 10.19 -2.53 5.51
C ALA A 89 9.47 -3.51 6.46
N ALA A 90 9.55 -3.28 7.78
CA ALA A 90 8.88 -4.14 8.76
C ALA A 90 7.35 -4.00 8.71
N TYR A 91 6.84 -2.80 8.44
CA TYR A 91 5.40 -2.58 8.23
C TYR A 91 4.90 -3.33 7.01
N LEU A 92 5.62 -3.23 5.88
CA LEU A 92 5.25 -3.89 4.63
C LEU A 92 5.37 -5.42 4.72
N ALA A 93 6.43 -5.92 5.34
CA ALA A 93 6.62 -7.37 5.58
C ALA A 93 5.49 -7.93 6.46
N THR A 94 5.12 -7.21 7.52
CA THR A 94 4.00 -7.62 8.39
C THR A 94 2.68 -7.57 7.63
N ALA A 95 2.42 -6.53 6.84
CA ALA A 95 1.21 -6.45 6.03
C ALA A 95 1.12 -7.61 5.01
N SER A 96 2.20 -7.92 4.28
CA SER A 96 2.27 -9.05 3.33
C SER A 96 1.94 -10.38 4.03
N ARG A 97 2.60 -10.66 5.14
CA ARG A 97 2.37 -11.87 5.95
C ARG A 97 0.92 -11.99 6.42
N LEU A 98 0.30 -10.88 6.83
CA LEU A 98 -1.09 -10.87 7.28
C LEU A 98 -2.09 -11.07 6.12
N TYR A 99 -1.82 -10.50 4.94
CA TYR A 99 -2.64 -10.74 3.75
C TYR A 99 -2.60 -12.21 3.33
N GLU A 100 -1.41 -12.79 3.22
CA GLU A 100 -1.20 -14.16 2.77
C GLU A 100 -1.66 -15.18 3.81
N GLY A 101 -1.23 -15.00 5.07
CA GLY A 101 -1.45 -15.95 6.16
C GLY A 101 -2.86 -15.94 6.73
N HIS A 102 -3.51 -14.78 6.75
CA HIS A 102 -4.79 -14.59 7.44
C HIS A 102 -5.92 -14.08 6.55
N GLY A 103 -5.67 -13.83 5.26
CA GLY A 103 -6.68 -13.36 4.31
C GLY A 103 -7.29 -12.03 4.69
N LEU A 104 -6.51 -11.12 5.27
CA LEU A 104 -6.98 -9.78 5.60
C LEU A 104 -7.44 -9.03 4.36
N ARG A 105 -8.45 -8.19 4.53
CA ARG A 105 -8.95 -7.31 3.47
C ARG A 105 -8.15 -6.02 3.38
N ARG A 106 -7.66 -5.52 4.52
CA ARG A 106 -6.91 -4.27 4.58
C ARG A 106 -6.13 -4.16 5.90
N VAL A 107 -4.95 -3.58 5.80
CA VAL A 107 -4.20 -3.01 6.92
C VAL A 107 -4.46 -1.51 6.94
N TYR A 108 -4.81 -0.97 8.10
CA TYR A 108 -4.92 0.46 8.33
C TYR A 108 -3.64 0.96 8.98
N TYR A 109 -3.04 1.98 8.40
CA TYR A 109 -1.89 2.68 8.95
C TYR A 109 -2.37 3.95 9.62
N SER A 110 -1.94 4.20 10.85
CA SER A 110 -2.32 5.39 11.61
C SER A 110 -1.07 6.04 12.18
N ALA A 111 -0.77 7.27 11.77
CA ALA A 111 0.36 8.00 12.30
C ALA A 111 0.20 8.17 13.81
N TYR A 112 1.28 7.92 14.55
CA TYR A 112 1.33 8.19 15.98
C TYR A 112 1.05 9.68 16.24
N SER A 113 0.16 9.96 17.17
CA SER A 113 -0.13 11.32 17.65
C SER A 113 0.37 11.47 19.08
N PRO A 114 1.31 12.39 19.35
CA PRO A 114 1.79 12.65 20.70
C PRO A 114 0.66 13.07 21.64
N ILE A 115 0.72 12.59 22.87
CA ILE A 115 -0.23 12.93 23.93
C ILE A 115 0.45 13.81 24.97
N PRO A 116 -0.29 14.62 25.72
CA PRO A 116 0.27 15.34 26.87
C PRO A 116 0.88 14.35 27.89
N SER A 117 2.07 14.65 28.40
CA SER A 117 2.78 13.82 29.39
C SER A 117 2.95 12.35 28.94
N PRO A 118 3.58 12.08 27.79
CA PRO A 118 3.74 10.73 27.29
C PRO A 118 4.74 9.96 28.16
N ASP A 119 4.62 8.63 28.13
CA ASP A 119 5.66 7.72 28.63
C ASP A 119 7.00 8.03 27.92
N ALA A 120 8.11 7.97 28.64
CA ALA A 120 9.46 8.27 28.11
C ALA A 120 9.89 7.34 26.94
N ARG A 121 9.22 6.21 26.78
CA ARG A 121 9.44 5.27 25.65
C ARG A 121 8.82 5.74 24.33
N LEU A 122 7.87 6.68 24.38
CA LEU A 122 7.18 7.20 23.21
C LEU A 122 7.92 8.40 22.60
N PRO A 123 7.85 8.59 21.27
CA PRO A 123 8.47 9.75 20.63
C PRO A 123 7.77 11.06 21.03
N VAL A 124 8.56 12.11 21.20
CA VAL A 124 8.04 13.45 21.53
C VAL A 124 7.30 14.09 20.34
N LYS A 125 7.64 13.69 19.11
CA LYS A 125 7.09 14.28 17.88
C LYS A 125 6.36 13.22 17.06
N ALA A 126 5.27 13.64 16.41
CA ALA A 126 4.61 12.83 15.40
C ALA A 126 5.53 12.54 14.21
N PRO A 127 5.41 11.38 13.56
CA PRO A 127 6.06 11.14 12.29
C PRO A 127 5.48 12.08 11.21
N PRO A 128 6.23 12.39 10.14
CA PRO A 128 5.67 13.12 9.02
C PRO A 128 4.43 12.39 8.46
N LEU A 129 3.32 13.09 8.29
CA LEU A 129 2.06 12.51 7.78
C LEU A 129 2.25 11.85 6.41
N VAL A 130 3.18 12.37 5.59
CA VAL A 130 3.51 11.77 4.29
C VAL A 130 4.02 10.32 4.42
N ARG A 131 4.63 9.91 5.55
CA ARG A 131 5.07 8.54 5.80
C ARG A 131 3.88 7.56 5.82
N GLU A 132 2.81 7.92 6.51
CA GLU A 132 1.56 7.16 6.50
C GLU A 132 1.02 7.01 5.07
N HIS A 133 0.97 8.11 4.32
CA HIS A 133 0.53 8.08 2.93
C HIS A 133 1.41 7.19 2.04
N ARG A 134 2.74 7.18 2.23
CA ARG A 134 3.64 6.30 1.48
C ARG A 134 3.39 4.82 1.79
N LEU A 135 3.14 4.49 3.05
CA LEU A 135 2.77 3.11 3.43
C LEU A 135 1.44 2.69 2.80
N TYR A 136 0.42 3.54 2.78
CA TYR A 136 -0.83 3.25 2.06
C TYR A 136 -0.61 3.07 0.55
N GLN A 137 0.24 3.87 -0.07
CA GLN A 137 0.58 3.72 -1.48
C GLN A 137 1.33 2.41 -1.75
N ALA A 138 2.29 2.05 -0.92
CA ALA A 138 3.04 0.79 -1.01
C ALA A 138 2.12 -0.43 -0.82
N ASP A 139 1.26 -0.39 0.20
CA ASP A 139 0.23 -1.41 0.44
C ASP A 139 -0.69 -1.61 -0.77
N TRP A 140 -1.11 -0.50 -1.39
CA TRP A 140 -1.92 -0.55 -2.62
C TRP A 140 -1.19 -1.21 -3.78
N LEU A 141 0.12 -0.96 -3.93
CA LEU A 141 0.96 -1.61 -4.94
C LEU A 141 1.07 -3.12 -4.70
N MET A 142 1.27 -3.54 -3.46
CA MET A 142 1.31 -4.97 -3.11
C MET A 142 -0.01 -5.66 -3.44
N ARG A 143 -1.13 -5.10 -3.04
CA ARG A 143 -2.44 -5.74 -3.21
C ARG A 143 -2.99 -5.75 -4.63
N HIS A 144 -2.63 -4.80 -5.47
CA HIS A 144 -3.29 -4.59 -6.76
C HIS A 144 -2.35 -4.58 -7.97
N TYR A 145 -1.05 -4.38 -7.78
CA TYR A 145 -0.09 -4.23 -8.87
C TYR A 145 0.94 -5.37 -8.92
N GLY A 146 0.85 -6.32 -7.98
CA GLY A 146 1.77 -7.44 -7.91
C GLY A 146 3.19 -7.08 -7.48
N PHE A 147 3.36 -6.03 -6.68
CA PHE A 147 4.63 -5.76 -6.01
C PHE A 147 4.77 -6.61 -4.76
N SER A 148 5.98 -7.07 -4.48
CA SER A 148 6.33 -7.62 -3.17
C SER A 148 6.85 -6.53 -2.23
N ALA A 149 6.88 -6.80 -0.93
CA ALA A 149 7.44 -5.87 0.05
C ALA A 149 8.93 -5.59 -0.22
N ASP A 150 9.68 -6.64 -0.61
CA ASP A 150 11.11 -6.58 -0.89
C ASP A 150 11.45 -5.79 -2.16
N GLU A 151 10.50 -5.62 -3.08
CA GLU A 151 10.65 -4.74 -4.23
C GLU A 151 10.55 -3.27 -3.84
N LEU A 152 9.74 -2.94 -2.85
CA LEU A 152 9.44 -1.56 -2.45
C LEU A 152 10.49 -0.98 -1.50
N THR A 153 11.06 -1.82 -0.64
CA THR A 153 12.13 -1.48 0.29
C THR A 153 13.27 -2.48 0.15
N THR A 154 14.49 -2.08 0.50
CA THR A 154 15.68 -2.94 0.46
C THR A 154 16.41 -2.89 1.82
N PRO A 155 17.31 -3.82 2.12
CA PRO A 155 18.12 -3.72 3.33
C PRO A 155 18.95 -2.43 3.42
N ALA A 156 19.39 -1.89 2.28
CA ALA A 156 20.12 -0.63 2.21
C ALA A 156 19.21 0.59 2.40
N ASP A 157 17.97 0.51 1.85
CA ASP A 157 16.96 1.57 1.93
C ASP A 157 15.66 1.01 2.55
N PRO A 158 15.63 0.79 3.88
CA PRO A 158 14.50 0.13 4.54
C PRO A 158 13.28 1.04 4.73
N ASN A 159 13.39 2.33 4.41
CA ASN A 159 12.30 3.30 4.48
C ASN A 159 11.90 3.79 3.08
N LEU A 160 10.61 4.03 2.90
CA LEU A 160 10.06 4.61 1.69
C LEU A 160 10.49 6.08 1.55
N PRO A 161 10.92 6.54 0.36
CA PRO A 161 11.20 7.95 0.13
C PRO A 161 9.98 8.82 0.42
N LEU A 162 10.16 9.90 1.15
CA LEU A 162 9.06 10.82 1.47
C LEU A 162 8.72 11.76 0.30
N ASP A 163 9.71 12.11 -0.52
CA ASP A 163 9.60 13.00 -1.67
C ASP A 163 8.98 12.34 -2.92
N LEU A 164 9.04 11.01 -3.03
CA LEU A 164 8.54 10.26 -4.18
C LEU A 164 7.43 9.28 -3.78
N ASP A 165 6.51 9.00 -4.71
CA ASP A 165 5.63 7.85 -4.53
C ASP A 165 6.41 6.54 -4.71
N PRO A 166 6.01 5.44 -4.00
CA PRO A 166 6.79 4.19 -4.01
C PRO A 166 6.96 3.56 -5.40
N LYS A 167 5.99 3.72 -6.31
CA LYS A 167 6.07 3.19 -7.67
C LYS A 167 7.11 3.93 -8.51
N LEU A 168 7.14 5.26 -8.40
CA LEU A 168 8.15 6.07 -9.07
C LEU A 168 9.53 5.81 -8.48
N ALA A 169 9.64 5.70 -7.15
CA ALA A 169 10.89 5.36 -6.48
C ALA A 169 11.43 4.01 -6.97
N TRP A 170 10.55 2.99 -7.10
CA TRP A 170 10.92 1.69 -7.66
C TRP A 170 11.41 1.80 -9.11
N ALA A 171 10.67 2.52 -9.96
CA ALA A 171 11.05 2.69 -11.38
C ALA A 171 12.40 3.38 -11.55
N LEU A 172 12.73 4.34 -10.68
CA LEU A 172 14.03 5.02 -10.70
C LEU A 172 15.19 4.13 -10.23
N ARG A 173 14.92 3.11 -9.40
CA ARG A 173 15.92 2.09 -9.01
C ARG A 173 16.09 1.00 -10.08
N HIS A 174 15.07 0.76 -10.90
CA HIS A 174 15.02 -0.31 -11.91
C HIS A 174 14.91 0.26 -13.32
N ARG A 175 15.78 1.22 -13.65
CA ARG A 175 15.76 1.90 -14.96
C ARG A 175 15.97 0.95 -16.12
N GLU A 176 16.70 -0.13 -15.91
CA GLU A 176 16.99 -1.20 -16.87
C GLU A 176 15.73 -1.91 -17.39
N ARG A 177 14.60 -1.80 -16.66
CA ARG A 177 13.31 -2.36 -17.07
C ARG A 177 12.50 -1.44 -17.97
N PHE A 178 13.02 -0.27 -18.28
CA PHE A 178 12.33 0.77 -19.04
C PHE A 178 13.14 1.20 -20.26
N PRO A 179 12.49 1.75 -21.29
CA PRO A 179 11.05 2.00 -21.40
C PRO A 179 10.24 0.74 -21.73
N VAL A 180 8.96 0.71 -21.35
CA VAL A 180 8.03 -0.36 -21.68
C VAL A 180 7.17 0.03 -22.89
N ASP A 181 7.12 -0.84 -23.92
CA ASP A 181 6.25 -0.65 -25.07
C ASP A 181 4.78 -0.92 -24.65
N VAL A 182 3.92 0.10 -24.76
CA VAL A 182 2.50 -0.06 -24.40
C VAL A 182 1.71 -0.97 -25.34
N ASN A 183 2.21 -1.16 -26.57
CA ASN A 183 1.58 -2.00 -27.59
C ASN A 183 1.98 -3.48 -27.44
N LEU A 184 3.18 -3.77 -26.96
CA LEU A 184 3.75 -5.12 -26.89
C LEU A 184 3.95 -5.62 -25.46
N GLY A 185 4.24 -4.73 -24.51
CA GLY A 185 4.59 -5.07 -23.14
C GLY A 185 3.50 -5.89 -22.41
N PRO A 186 3.89 -6.86 -21.58
CA PRO A 186 2.93 -7.63 -20.77
C PRO A 186 2.29 -6.73 -19.70
N ARG A 187 1.12 -7.18 -19.19
CA ARG A 187 0.35 -6.44 -18.18
C ARG A 187 1.19 -6.05 -16.95
N GLU A 188 1.98 -6.98 -16.47
CA GLU A 188 2.84 -6.82 -15.31
C GLU A 188 3.87 -5.70 -15.51
N ALA A 189 4.49 -5.62 -16.67
CA ALA A 189 5.43 -4.55 -17.02
C ALA A 189 4.72 -3.19 -17.11
N LEU A 190 3.53 -3.13 -17.71
CA LEU A 190 2.71 -1.91 -17.77
C LEU A 190 2.30 -1.42 -16.37
N LEU A 191 1.98 -2.33 -15.46
CA LEU A 191 1.66 -1.99 -14.07
C LEU A 191 2.86 -1.42 -13.30
N ARG A 192 4.10 -1.64 -13.75
CA ARG A 192 5.31 -1.06 -13.17
C ARG A 192 5.56 0.38 -13.63
N VAL A 193 4.97 0.80 -14.75
CA VAL A 193 5.17 2.15 -15.31
C VAL A 193 4.56 3.22 -14.38
N PRO A 194 5.34 4.24 -13.96
CA PRO A 194 4.81 5.37 -13.19
C PRO A 194 3.66 6.07 -13.92
N GLY A 195 2.58 6.37 -13.20
CA GLY A 195 1.40 7.01 -13.77
C GLY A 195 0.38 6.08 -14.42
N LEU A 196 0.69 4.80 -14.67
CA LEU A 196 -0.28 3.81 -15.17
C LEU A 196 -0.98 3.11 -14.00
N GLY A 197 -2.29 3.30 -13.89
CA GLY A 197 -3.15 2.61 -12.92
C GLY A 197 -3.70 1.29 -13.49
N VAL A 198 -4.20 0.38 -12.61
CA VAL A 198 -4.79 -0.91 -13.01
C VAL A 198 -5.86 -0.71 -14.08
N ARG A 199 -6.85 0.16 -13.83
CA ARG A 199 -7.93 0.44 -14.80
C ARG A 199 -7.42 0.99 -16.12
N THR A 200 -6.37 1.83 -16.08
CA THR A 200 -5.74 2.39 -17.27
C THR A 200 -5.05 1.28 -18.07
N VAL A 201 -4.27 0.42 -17.40
CA VAL A 201 -3.61 -0.71 -18.03
C VAL A 201 -4.63 -1.65 -18.68
N ASP A 202 -5.71 -2.01 -17.99
CA ASP A 202 -6.75 -2.89 -18.52
C ASP A 202 -7.42 -2.27 -19.78
N ARG A 203 -7.65 -0.94 -19.79
CA ARG A 203 -8.15 -0.23 -20.99
C ARG A 203 -7.13 -0.20 -22.12
N LEU A 204 -5.84 0.06 -21.85
CA LEU A 204 -4.78 0.01 -22.85
C LEU A 204 -4.70 -1.37 -23.50
N LEU A 205 -4.74 -2.45 -22.69
CA LEU A 205 -4.74 -3.83 -23.17
C LEU A 205 -5.95 -4.15 -24.08
N SER A 206 -7.10 -3.55 -23.81
CA SER A 206 -8.28 -3.69 -24.65
C SER A 206 -8.12 -2.93 -25.98
N ILE A 207 -7.71 -1.67 -25.95
CA ILE A 207 -7.62 -0.80 -27.13
C ILE A 207 -6.51 -1.29 -28.08
N ARG A 208 -5.36 -1.75 -27.58
CA ARG A 208 -4.24 -2.19 -28.42
C ARG A 208 -4.55 -3.41 -29.29
N ARG A 209 -5.62 -4.17 -28.97
CA ARG A 209 -6.08 -5.28 -29.83
C ARG A 209 -6.70 -4.78 -31.14
N GLN A 210 -7.16 -3.54 -31.20
CA GLN A 210 -7.88 -2.96 -32.34
C GLN A 210 -6.98 -2.05 -33.16
N ARG A 211 -6.06 -1.32 -32.51
CA ARG A 211 -5.14 -0.38 -33.15
C ARG A 211 -3.92 -0.08 -32.28
N ALA A 212 -2.87 0.37 -32.93
CA ALA A 212 -1.68 0.82 -32.21
C ALA A 212 -1.99 2.06 -31.36
N LEU A 213 -1.48 2.04 -30.12
CA LEU A 213 -1.60 3.12 -29.13
C LEU A 213 -0.56 4.19 -29.38
N ARG A 214 -0.99 5.43 -29.28
CA ARG A 214 -0.17 6.63 -29.41
C ARG A 214 -0.12 7.38 -28.06
N LEU A 215 0.78 8.34 -27.94
CA LEU A 215 0.92 9.14 -26.73
C LEU A 215 -0.38 9.90 -26.39
N ALA A 216 -1.11 10.37 -27.41
CA ALA A 216 -2.40 11.02 -27.23
C ALA A 216 -3.47 10.09 -26.58
N ASP A 217 -3.38 8.78 -26.79
CA ASP A 217 -4.31 7.82 -26.17
C ASP A 217 -4.07 7.71 -24.67
N LEU A 218 -2.80 7.74 -24.25
CA LEU A 218 -2.44 7.77 -22.84
C LEU A 218 -2.99 9.03 -22.17
N ALA A 219 -2.84 10.19 -22.82
CA ALA A 219 -3.38 11.45 -22.33
C ALA A 219 -4.91 11.40 -22.15
N ARG A 220 -5.64 10.87 -23.15
CA ARG A 220 -7.11 10.72 -23.12
C ARG A 220 -7.57 9.78 -21.99
N LEU A 221 -6.76 8.81 -21.61
CA LEU A 221 -7.01 7.92 -20.48
C LEU A 221 -6.61 8.53 -19.13
N GLY A 222 -6.21 9.79 -19.09
CA GLY A 222 -5.84 10.51 -17.87
C GLY A 222 -4.46 10.13 -17.31
N VAL A 223 -3.56 9.59 -18.15
CA VAL A 223 -2.18 9.30 -17.72
C VAL A 223 -1.41 10.61 -17.56
N PRO A 224 -0.75 10.86 -16.43
CA PRO A 224 0.10 12.02 -16.23
C PRO A 224 1.37 11.89 -17.09
N LEU A 225 1.34 12.45 -18.31
CA LEU A 225 2.42 12.28 -19.30
C LEU A 225 3.78 12.79 -18.80
N GLY A 226 3.81 13.85 -17.98
CA GLY A 226 5.05 14.34 -17.38
C GLY A 226 5.79 13.26 -16.57
N LYS A 227 5.04 12.36 -15.93
CA LYS A 227 5.58 11.25 -15.15
C LYS A 227 5.81 10.00 -16.00
N ALA A 228 4.89 9.65 -16.90
CA ALA A 228 4.91 8.37 -17.62
C ALA A 228 5.82 8.37 -18.86
N LYS A 229 5.91 9.52 -19.57
CA LYS A 229 6.58 9.65 -20.86
C LYS A 229 8.02 9.11 -20.92
N PRO A 230 8.88 9.28 -19.90
CA PRO A 230 10.23 8.71 -19.92
C PRO A 230 10.26 7.19 -19.85
N PHE A 231 9.18 6.54 -19.40
CA PHE A 231 9.12 5.12 -19.09
C PHE A 231 8.33 4.28 -20.11
N VAL A 232 7.81 4.90 -21.19
CA VAL A 232 6.96 4.22 -22.17
C VAL A 232 7.42 4.44 -23.61
N VAL A 233 7.20 3.41 -24.44
CA VAL A 233 7.20 3.50 -25.91
C VAL A 233 5.77 3.41 -26.39
N THR A 234 5.40 4.25 -27.37
CA THR A 234 4.14 4.19 -28.11
C THR A 234 4.41 4.20 -29.62
N ALA A 235 3.38 4.07 -30.46
CA ALA A 235 3.53 4.10 -31.93
C ALA A 235 4.19 5.39 -32.45
N ASP A 236 4.06 6.49 -31.72
CA ASP A 236 4.55 7.83 -32.12
C ASP A 236 5.55 8.42 -31.10
N HIS A 237 6.00 7.64 -30.11
CA HIS A 237 6.95 8.09 -29.11
C HIS A 237 7.86 6.96 -28.67
N ASN A 238 9.16 7.23 -28.73
CA ASN A 238 10.20 6.41 -28.12
C ASN A 238 11.13 7.34 -27.34
N PRO A 239 11.19 7.24 -25.99
CA PRO A 239 12.18 7.98 -25.23
C PRO A 239 13.56 7.44 -25.62
N ASP A 240 14.51 8.34 -25.98
CA ASP A 240 15.89 7.92 -26.21
C ASP A 240 16.40 7.15 -24.98
N ALA A 241 17.14 6.07 -25.20
CA ALA A 241 17.76 5.29 -24.12
C ALA A 241 18.58 6.18 -23.17
N LEU A 242 19.26 7.19 -23.72
CA LEU A 242 20.01 8.20 -22.98
C LEU A 242 19.16 9.05 -22.02
N ARG A 243 17.84 9.12 -22.21
CA ARG A 243 16.94 9.90 -21.33
C ARG A 243 16.57 9.13 -20.04
N ILE A 244 16.46 7.82 -20.11
CA ILE A 244 16.19 6.99 -18.93
C ILE A 244 17.41 6.93 -18.01
N ASP A 245 18.62 6.98 -18.57
CA ASP A 245 19.88 6.91 -17.85
C ASP A 245 20.39 8.26 -17.35
N ARG A 246 19.70 9.35 -17.67
CA ARG A 246 20.11 10.69 -17.23
C ARG A 246 20.15 10.80 -15.71
N ALA A 247 21.19 11.43 -15.19
CA ALA A 247 21.34 11.69 -13.75
C ALA A 247 20.21 12.57 -13.19
N ASP A 248 19.69 13.52 -14.01
CA ASP A 248 18.64 14.46 -13.64
C ASP A 248 17.20 13.89 -13.81
N LEU A 249 17.04 12.62 -14.21
CA LEU A 249 15.73 12.00 -14.42
C LEU A 249 14.83 12.15 -13.18
N ARG A 250 15.38 11.88 -11.98
CA ARG A 250 14.64 12.02 -10.72
C ARG A 250 14.03 13.43 -10.58
N ALA A 251 14.82 14.47 -10.80
CA ALA A 251 14.37 15.86 -10.67
C ALA A 251 13.26 16.21 -11.67
N ARG A 252 13.30 15.63 -12.87
CA ARG A 252 12.30 15.89 -13.93
C ARG A 252 10.96 15.22 -13.70
N VAL A 253 10.94 14.07 -13.04
CA VAL A 253 9.71 13.27 -12.84
C VAL A 253 9.18 13.35 -11.41
N ALA A 254 9.97 13.85 -10.46
CA ALA A 254 9.53 14.15 -9.12
C ALA A 254 8.45 15.24 -9.16
N PRO A 255 7.39 15.14 -8.34
CA PRO A 255 6.46 16.24 -8.18
C PRO A 255 7.19 17.43 -7.58
N GLU A 256 6.86 18.64 -8.06
CA GLU A 256 7.30 19.84 -7.37
C GLU A 256 6.86 19.81 -5.91
N PRO A 257 7.73 20.20 -4.96
CA PRO A 257 7.34 20.30 -3.56
C PRO A 257 6.18 21.30 -3.48
N ARG A 258 4.96 20.80 -3.23
CA ARG A 258 3.84 21.69 -2.88
C ARG A 258 4.14 22.22 -1.50
N GLN A 259 4.57 23.46 -1.43
CA GLN A 259 4.54 24.24 -0.21
C GLN A 259 3.05 24.39 0.15
N LEU A 260 2.60 23.63 1.14
CA LEU A 260 1.33 23.92 1.77
C LEU A 260 1.57 25.20 2.56
N GLU A 261 1.15 26.35 2.01
CA GLU A 261 1.03 27.59 2.76
C GLU A 261 -0.06 27.35 3.81
N LEU A 262 0.37 26.97 5.01
CA LEU A 262 -0.51 26.81 6.16
C LEU A 262 -1.06 28.16 6.67
N PHE A 263 -0.47 29.27 6.20
CA PHE A 263 -0.91 30.62 6.49
C PHE A 263 -0.78 31.44 5.20
N GLY A 264 -1.89 31.87 4.65
CA GLY A 264 -1.89 32.88 3.61
C GLY A 264 -1.27 34.16 4.15
N PRO A 265 -0.77 35.08 3.28
CA PRO A 265 -0.17 36.32 3.71
C PRO A 265 -1.19 37.08 4.60
N GLU A 266 -0.77 37.43 5.82
CA GLU A 266 -1.53 38.33 6.67
C GLU A 266 -1.91 39.55 5.84
N ARG A 267 -3.22 39.77 5.66
CA ARG A 267 -3.71 41.01 5.09
C ARG A 267 -3.39 42.09 6.11
N ALA A 268 -2.31 42.83 5.83
CA ALA A 268 -2.06 44.10 6.53
C ALA A 268 -3.29 44.99 6.29
N GLY A 269 -4.02 45.24 7.39
CA GLY A 269 -5.09 46.23 7.47
C GLY A 269 -4.53 47.62 7.72
#